data_bc2860c04a6b449a8d83e4484821abc2
#
_entry.id   bc2860c04a6b449a8d83e4484821abc2
#
_cell.length_a   1.000
_cell.length_b   1.000
_cell.length_c   1.000
_cell.angle_alpha   90.00
_cell.angle_beta   90.00
_cell.angle_gamma   90.00
#
_symmetry.space_group_name_H-M   'P 1'
#
loop_
_entity.id
_entity.type
_entity.pdbx_description
1 polymer ?
#
loop_
_entity_poly.entity_id
_entity_poly.type
_entity_poly.pdbx_seq_one_letter_code
_entity_poly.pdbx_strand_id
1 'polypeptide(L)'
;PMNSLKGFRGLSSSLFSIPFILLHAYRELLSIIKDFPPSCIICGGNYISFPAGLLARFHHIPLIIIEPNAKPGRTNLFLSRIATFIITAFEETASFFPQKVQRTIHHLGNPLRASFLEIKPTKEKAAEMYGFNPEMKTILIFGGSLGARSINHAVVKHIDFFEKNSIQVLWQTGTS
;
A
#
# COMPACT_ATOMS: atom_id res chain seq x y z
N PRO A 1 16.34 -9.70 6.67
CA PRO A 1 15.26 -8.89 7.22
C PRO A 1 15.81 -7.49 7.48
N MET A 2 15.42 -6.52 6.67
CA MET A 2 15.82 -5.11 6.79
C MET A 2 15.22 -4.49 8.06
N ASN A 3 15.89 -4.65 9.20
CA ASN A 3 15.42 -4.13 10.49
C ASN A 3 15.68 -2.62 10.68
N SER A 4 16.56 -2.01 9.87
CA SER A 4 17.00 -0.63 10.02
C SER A 4 15.97 0.45 9.64
N LEU A 5 14.87 0.08 8.94
CA LEU A 5 13.91 1.02 8.40
C LEU A 5 12.58 1.13 9.18
N LYS A 6 12.45 0.44 10.31
CA LYS A 6 11.22 0.45 11.15
C LYS A 6 10.97 1.73 11.95
N GLY A 7 11.89 2.71 11.96
CA GLY A 7 11.91 3.82 12.93
C GLY A 7 11.32 5.17 12.49
N PHE A 8 10.76 5.33 11.28
CA PHE A 8 10.48 6.66 10.71
C PHE A 8 9.05 7.19 10.90
N ARG A 9 8.44 7.05 12.08
CA ARG A 9 7.15 7.69 12.39
C ARG A 9 7.22 8.92 13.31
N GLY A 10 8.41 9.50 13.51
CA GLY A 10 8.61 10.71 14.34
C GLY A 10 9.59 11.66 13.69
N LEU A 11 9.11 12.54 12.81
CA LEU A 11 9.93 13.55 12.13
C LEU A 11 10.07 14.81 12.98
N SER A 12 11.15 14.92 13.77
CA SER A 12 11.55 16.25 14.24
C SER A 12 13.08 16.45 14.36
N SER A 13 13.90 15.40 14.43
CA SER A 13 15.36 15.56 14.55
C SER A 13 16.20 14.80 13.52
N SER A 14 15.61 14.19 12.51
CA SER A 14 16.26 13.17 11.66
C SER A 14 16.46 13.54 10.19
N LEU A 15 16.19 14.78 9.76
CA LEU A 15 16.41 15.18 8.37
C LEU A 15 17.87 14.99 7.92
N PHE A 16 18.82 15.20 8.83
CA PHE A 16 20.25 14.99 8.58
C PHE A 16 20.65 13.51 8.49
N SER A 17 19.88 12.60 9.07
CA SER A 17 20.16 11.15 9.04
C SER A 17 19.60 10.45 7.79
N ILE A 18 18.66 11.07 7.08
CA ILE A 18 18.03 10.48 5.87
C ILE A 18 19.05 10.08 4.81
N PRO A 19 20.04 10.91 4.41
CA PRO A 19 21.04 10.54 3.43
C PRO A 19 21.86 9.31 3.84
N PHE A 20 22.24 9.23 5.11
CA PHE A 20 23.00 8.08 5.63
C PHE A 20 22.19 6.79 5.63
N ILE A 21 20.91 6.87 5.96
CA ILE A 21 20.00 5.72 5.93
C ILE A 21 19.77 5.23 4.50
N LEU A 22 19.57 6.16 3.56
CA LEU A 22 19.41 5.81 2.15
C LEU A 22 20.69 5.20 1.57
N LEU A 23 21.86 5.73 1.96
CA LEU A 23 23.15 5.17 1.55
C LEU A 23 23.38 3.77 2.14
N HIS A 24 23.03 3.57 3.40
CA HIS A 24 23.11 2.27 4.05
C HIS A 24 22.19 1.26 3.36
N ALA A 25 20.92 1.62 3.15
CA ALA A 25 19.96 0.80 2.42
C ALA A 25 20.43 0.47 1.00
N TYR A 26 21.02 1.44 0.30
CA TYR A 26 21.60 1.21 -1.03
C TYR A 26 22.73 0.17 -0.98
N ARG A 27 23.65 0.26 0.00
CA ARG A 27 24.75 -0.70 0.17
C ARG A 27 24.25 -2.11 0.50
N GLU A 28 23.25 -2.24 1.37
CA GLU A 28 22.61 -3.53 1.66
C GLU A 28 21.99 -4.14 0.40
N LEU A 29 21.24 -3.34 -0.35
CA LEU A 29 20.63 -3.77 -1.61
C LEU A 29 21.70 -4.16 -2.64
N LEU A 30 22.80 -3.41 -2.72
CA LEU A 30 23.90 -3.71 -3.62
C LEU A 30 24.56 -5.06 -3.31
N SER A 31 24.69 -5.41 -2.02
CA SER A 31 25.16 -6.75 -1.62
C SER A 31 24.18 -7.84 -2.08
N ILE A 32 22.88 -7.62 -1.87
CA ILE A 32 21.85 -8.59 -2.25
C ILE A 32 21.86 -8.87 -3.76
N ILE A 33 21.95 -7.83 -4.61
CA ILE A 33 21.91 -8.05 -6.07
C ILE A 33 23.21 -8.67 -6.62
N LYS A 34 24.33 -8.58 -5.90
CA LYS A 34 25.56 -9.30 -6.26
C LYS A 34 25.42 -10.79 -6.04
N ASP A 35 24.78 -11.19 -4.94
CA ASP A 35 24.57 -12.60 -4.60
C ASP A 35 23.37 -13.19 -5.36
N PHE A 36 22.36 -12.37 -5.63
CA PHE A 36 21.15 -12.74 -6.34
C PHE A 36 20.78 -11.66 -7.38
N PRO A 37 21.32 -11.74 -8.61
CA PRO A 37 21.05 -10.76 -9.65
C PRO A 37 19.58 -10.86 -10.13
N PRO A 38 18.74 -9.85 -9.86
CA PRO A 38 17.33 -9.89 -10.27
C PRO A 38 17.14 -9.51 -11.73
N SER A 39 16.17 -10.14 -12.39
CA SER A 39 15.77 -9.76 -13.75
C SER A 39 14.96 -8.46 -13.79
N CYS A 40 14.32 -8.07 -12.69
CA CYS A 40 13.62 -6.79 -12.52
C CYS A 40 13.52 -6.41 -11.04
N ILE A 41 13.30 -5.12 -10.77
CA ILE A 41 13.02 -4.59 -9.43
C ILE A 41 11.61 -4.02 -9.44
N ILE A 42 10.78 -4.41 -8.45
CA ILE A 42 9.42 -3.93 -8.29
C ILE A 42 9.36 -3.04 -7.05
N CYS A 43 8.87 -1.81 -7.21
CA CYS A 43 8.72 -0.82 -6.16
C CYS A 43 7.25 -0.48 -5.91
N GLY A 44 6.77 -0.66 -4.67
CA GLY A 44 5.39 -0.37 -4.25
C GLY A 44 5.17 1.04 -3.69
N GLY A 45 6.10 1.96 -3.87
CA GLY A 45 5.95 3.39 -3.58
C GLY A 45 5.97 3.79 -2.10
N ASN A 46 7.14 3.95 -1.55
CA ASN A 46 7.42 4.70 -0.32
C ASN A 46 8.89 5.16 -0.37
N TYR A 47 9.40 5.82 0.65
CA TYR A 47 10.80 6.29 0.68
C TYR A 47 11.82 5.13 0.59
N ILE A 48 11.47 3.90 1.00
CA ILE A 48 12.31 2.71 0.90
C ILE A 48 12.54 2.31 -0.57
N SER A 49 11.58 2.59 -1.45
CA SER A 49 11.70 2.33 -2.89
C SER A 49 12.76 3.21 -3.58
N PHE A 50 13.14 4.34 -2.97
CA PHE A 50 14.07 5.28 -3.58
C PHE A 50 15.46 4.67 -3.84
N PRO A 51 16.18 4.09 -2.83
CA PRO A 51 17.46 3.45 -3.07
C PRO A 51 17.37 2.25 -4.03
N ALA A 52 16.28 1.48 -3.98
CA ALA A 52 16.07 0.36 -4.90
C ALA A 52 15.90 0.83 -6.35
N GLY A 53 15.15 1.91 -6.57
CA GLY A 53 14.97 2.50 -7.89
C GLY A 53 16.26 3.09 -8.45
N LEU A 54 17.07 3.75 -7.63
CA LEU A 54 18.41 4.23 -8.05
C LEU A 54 19.34 3.06 -8.42
N LEU A 55 19.34 2.01 -7.61
CA LEU A 55 20.12 0.81 -7.89
C LEU A 55 19.70 0.18 -9.21
N ALA A 56 18.40 0.05 -9.48
CA ALA A 56 17.87 -0.42 -10.77
C ALA A 56 18.46 0.40 -11.93
N ARG A 57 18.45 1.73 -11.80
CA ARG A 57 18.97 2.63 -12.84
C ARG A 57 20.47 2.47 -13.09
N PHE A 58 21.29 2.37 -12.02
CA PHE A 58 22.74 2.29 -12.15
C PHE A 58 23.22 0.90 -12.61
N HIS A 59 22.45 -0.13 -12.33
CA HIS A 59 22.78 -1.51 -12.74
C HIS A 59 22.00 -1.98 -13.98
N HIS A 60 21.30 -1.06 -14.67
CA HIS A 60 20.51 -1.36 -15.88
C HIS A 60 19.47 -2.47 -15.67
N ILE A 61 18.94 -2.60 -14.45
CA ILE A 61 17.89 -3.56 -14.13
C ILE A 61 16.53 -2.91 -14.41
N PRO A 62 15.61 -3.59 -15.12
CA PRO A 62 14.25 -3.09 -15.35
C PRO A 62 13.56 -2.72 -14.04
N LEU A 63 12.99 -1.49 -13.98
CA LEU A 63 12.26 -0.99 -12.82
C LEU A 63 10.77 -0.95 -13.11
N ILE A 64 9.98 -1.62 -12.27
CA ILE A 64 8.52 -1.60 -12.30
C ILE A 64 8.03 -0.85 -11.06
N ILE A 65 7.17 0.14 -11.26
CA ILE A 65 6.52 0.88 -10.17
C ILE A 65 5.07 0.44 -10.07
N ILE A 66 4.62 0.15 -8.85
CA ILE A 66 3.20 -0.05 -8.55
C ILE A 66 2.72 1.14 -7.70
N GLU A 67 1.72 1.87 -8.21
CA GLU A 67 1.10 2.98 -7.49
C GLU A 67 -0.34 2.59 -7.10
N PRO A 68 -0.56 2.25 -5.82
CA PRO A 68 -1.87 1.81 -5.34
C PRO A 68 -2.83 2.96 -5.04
N ASN A 69 -2.36 4.20 -5.04
CA ASN A 69 -3.16 5.37 -4.65
C ASN A 69 -3.66 6.14 -5.88
N ALA A 70 -4.81 6.80 -5.73
CA ALA A 70 -5.34 7.70 -6.75
C ALA A 70 -4.40 8.89 -7.02
N LYS A 71 -3.68 9.37 -5.99
CA LYS A 71 -2.64 10.39 -6.12
C LYS A 71 -1.28 9.78 -5.82
N PRO A 72 -0.33 9.79 -6.76
CA PRO A 72 0.95 9.13 -6.59
C PRO A 72 1.82 9.80 -5.53
N GLY A 73 2.58 8.97 -4.82
CA GLY A 73 3.57 9.43 -3.87
C GLY A 73 4.76 10.12 -4.56
N ARG A 74 5.43 11.03 -3.85
CA ARG A 74 6.59 11.80 -4.38
C ARG A 74 7.72 10.90 -4.88
N THR A 75 7.96 9.79 -4.19
CA THR A 75 8.96 8.79 -4.60
C THR A 75 8.61 8.17 -5.96
N ASN A 76 7.36 7.76 -6.15
CA ASN A 76 6.91 7.20 -7.43
C ASN A 76 6.96 8.24 -8.57
N LEU A 77 6.59 9.49 -8.29
CA LEU A 77 6.74 10.57 -9.27
C LEU A 77 8.21 10.81 -9.66
N PHE A 78 9.14 10.69 -8.73
CA PHE A 78 10.57 10.81 -9.04
C PHE A 78 11.05 9.61 -9.86
N LEU A 79 10.80 8.39 -9.37
CA LEU A 79 11.27 7.16 -10.00
C LEU A 79 10.58 6.87 -11.35
N SER A 80 9.41 7.45 -11.61
CA SER A 80 8.70 7.28 -12.88
C SER A 80 9.56 7.65 -14.10
N ARG A 81 10.47 8.61 -13.93
CA ARG A 81 11.36 9.07 -15.00
C ARG A 81 12.39 8.02 -15.45
N ILE A 82 12.60 7.00 -14.65
CA ILE A 82 13.57 5.92 -14.88
C ILE A 82 12.92 4.54 -14.89
N ALA A 83 11.60 4.48 -14.66
CA ALA A 83 10.84 3.24 -14.65
C ALA A 83 10.67 2.68 -16.08
N THR A 84 10.74 1.37 -16.20
CA THR A 84 10.40 0.63 -17.42
C THR A 84 8.88 0.53 -17.57
N PHE A 85 8.18 0.24 -16.47
CA PHE A 85 6.72 0.17 -16.40
C PHE A 85 6.20 0.85 -15.14
N ILE A 86 5.03 1.45 -15.24
CA ILE A 86 4.28 2.05 -14.13
C ILE A 86 2.89 1.42 -14.13
N ILE A 87 2.56 0.71 -13.07
CA ILE A 87 1.26 0.08 -12.88
C ILE A 87 0.45 0.95 -11.93
N THR A 88 -0.74 1.37 -12.34
CA THR A 88 -1.64 2.20 -11.51
C THR A 88 -2.88 1.42 -11.11
N ALA A 89 -3.35 1.67 -9.88
CA ALA A 89 -4.60 1.10 -9.37
C ALA A 89 -5.84 1.85 -9.89
N PHE A 90 -5.69 3.13 -10.20
CA PHE A 90 -6.75 4.00 -10.70
C PHE A 90 -6.33 4.63 -12.02
N GLU A 91 -7.27 4.81 -12.94
CA GLU A 91 -7.01 5.37 -14.26
C GLU A 91 -6.56 6.83 -14.17
N GLU A 92 -7.20 7.59 -13.29
CA GLU A 92 -6.93 9.02 -13.09
C GLU A 92 -5.51 9.29 -12.60
N THR A 93 -4.89 8.30 -11.96
CA THR A 93 -3.51 8.41 -11.44
C THR A 93 -2.52 8.74 -12.54
N ALA A 94 -2.77 8.30 -13.77
CA ALA A 94 -1.91 8.57 -14.92
C ALA A 94 -1.71 10.08 -15.18
N SER A 95 -2.72 10.90 -14.93
CA SER A 95 -2.68 12.34 -15.15
C SER A 95 -1.64 13.08 -14.29
N PHE A 96 -1.25 12.52 -13.16
CA PHE A 96 -0.26 13.12 -12.27
C PHE A 96 1.19 12.83 -12.70
N PHE A 97 1.40 11.88 -13.58
CA PHE A 97 2.73 11.55 -14.07
C PHE A 97 3.15 12.44 -15.24
N PRO A 98 4.47 12.71 -15.40
CA PRO A 98 4.96 13.53 -16.51
C PRO A 98 4.54 12.97 -17.87
N GLN A 99 4.28 13.85 -18.83
CA GLN A 99 3.87 13.48 -20.18
C GLN A 99 4.84 12.49 -20.88
N LYS A 100 6.14 12.60 -20.58
CA LYS A 100 7.17 11.75 -21.16
C LYS A 100 7.05 10.26 -20.80
N VAL A 101 6.38 9.94 -19.69
CA VAL A 101 6.25 8.55 -19.18
C VAL A 101 4.86 7.96 -19.39
N GLN A 102 3.95 8.69 -20.04
CA GLN A 102 2.57 8.23 -20.26
C GLN A 102 2.49 6.87 -20.97
N ARG A 103 3.41 6.62 -21.91
CA ARG A 103 3.45 5.36 -22.66
C ARG A 103 3.90 4.15 -21.86
N THR A 104 4.49 4.37 -20.67
CA THR A 104 4.94 3.30 -19.76
C THR A 104 3.92 3.02 -18.66
N ILE A 105 2.79 3.75 -18.64
CA ILE A 105 1.74 3.59 -17.63
C ILE A 105 0.72 2.56 -18.10
N HIS A 106 0.42 1.62 -17.23
CA HIS A 106 -0.58 0.58 -17.43
C HIS A 106 -1.56 0.59 -16.24
N HIS A 107 -2.85 0.75 -16.52
CA HIS A 107 -3.88 0.62 -15.50
C HIS A 107 -4.28 -0.85 -15.36
N LEU A 108 -3.82 -1.51 -14.29
CA LEU A 108 -4.08 -2.94 -14.02
C LEU A 108 -4.80 -3.18 -12.69
N GLY A 109 -5.10 -2.14 -11.93
CA GLY A 109 -5.65 -2.26 -10.60
C GLY A 109 -4.60 -2.64 -9.53
N ASN A 110 -5.06 -2.88 -8.31
CA ASN A 110 -4.21 -3.38 -7.23
C ASN A 110 -4.05 -4.90 -7.35
N PRO A 111 -2.85 -5.45 -7.11
CA PRO A 111 -2.65 -6.88 -7.06
C PRO A 111 -3.41 -7.49 -5.89
N LEU A 112 -4.30 -8.42 -6.16
CA LEU A 112 -5.06 -9.16 -5.17
C LEU A 112 -4.55 -10.60 -5.08
N ARG A 113 -4.69 -11.21 -3.90
CA ARG A 113 -4.42 -12.65 -3.74
C ARG A 113 -5.46 -13.44 -4.53
N ALA A 114 -5.03 -14.48 -5.25
CA ALA A 114 -5.93 -15.35 -6.03
C ALA A 114 -7.08 -15.90 -5.17
N SER A 115 -6.79 -16.34 -3.94
CA SER A 115 -7.79 -16.82 -2.99
C SER A 115 -8.90 -15.81 -2.69
N PHE A 116 -8.62 -14.50 -2.78
CA PHE A 116 -9.65 -13.47 -2.59
C PHE A 116 -10.63 -13.40 -3.78
N LEU A 117 -10.16 -13.73 -4.97
CA LEU A 117 -10.98 -13.73 -6.19
C LEU A 117 -11.83 -15.01 -6.32
N GLU A 118 -11.36 -16.11 -5.73
CA GLU A 118 -12.05 -17.41 -5.77
C GLU A 118 -13.20 -17.51 -4.77
N ILE A 119 -13.09 -16.82 -3.63
CA ILE A 119 -14.13 -16.84 -2.59
C ILE A 119 -15.24 -15.86 -2.96
N LYS A 120 -16.41 -16.39 -3.34
CA LYS A 120 -17.64 -15.62 -3.54
C LYS A 120 -18.72 -16.15 -2.59
N PRO A 121 -18.63 -15.84 -1.29
CA PRO A 121 -19.66 -16.24 -0.34
C PRO A 121 -20.96 -15.53 -0.70
N THR A 122 -22.10 -16.24 -0.57
CA THR A 122 -23.39 -15.56 -0.61
C THR A 122 -23.57 -14.72 0.66
N LYS A 123 -24.50 -13.76 0.64
CA LYS A 123 -24.85 -12.93 1.80
C LYS A 123 -25.23 -13.80 3.01
N GLU A 124 -25.98 -14.87 2.79
CA GLU A 124 -26.44 -15.80 3.82
C GLU A 124 -25.27 -16.54 4.47
N LYS A 125 -24.35 -17.09 3.68
CA LYS A 125 -23.15 -17.77 4.21
C LYS A 125 -22.24 -16.81 4.97
N ALA A 126 -22.09 -15.59 4.50
CA ALA A 126 -21.30 -14.57 5.20
C ALA A 126 -21.98 -14.16 6.52
N ALA A 127 -23.28 -14.01 6.54
CA ALA A 127 -24.03 -13.71 7.76
C ALA A 127 -23.93 -14.84 8.78
N GLU A 128 -24.09 -16.09 8.35
CA GLU A 128 -23.95 -17.28 9.20
C GLU A 128 -22.56 -17.34 9.86
N MET A 129 -21.49 -17.10 9.09
CA MET A 129 -20.10 -17.12 9.58
C MET A 129 -19.87 -16.17 10.75
N TYR A 130 -20.54 -15.02 10.76
CA TYR A 130 -20.40 -13.99 11.80
C TYR A 130 -21.57 -13.95 12.80
N GLY A 131 -22.52 -14.88 12.71
CA GLY A 131 -23.72 -14.91 13.57
C GLY A 131 -24.65 -13.74 13.33
N PHE A 132 -24.70 -13.23 12.09
CA PHE A 132 -25.54 -12.10 11.69
C PHE A 132 -26.87 -12.56 11.05
N ASN A 133 -27.87 -11.70 11.15
CA ASN A 133 -29.12 -11.89 10.42
C ASN A 133 -28.97 -11.38 8.97
N PRO A 134 -29.13 -12.22 7.92
CA PRO A 134 -28.98 -11.80 6.53
C PRO A 134 -30.05 -10.76 6.09
N GLU A 135 -31.17 -10.67 6.75
CA GLU A 135 -32.23 -9.69 6.42
C GLU A 135 -31.94 -8.28 6.97
N MET A 136 -31.01 -8.16 7.92
CA MET A 136 -30.65 -6.87 8.50
C MET A 136 -29.56 -6.18 7.66
N LYS A 137 -29.52 -4.84 7.77
CA LYS A 137 -28.42 -4.05 7.21
C LYS A 137 -27.13 -4.32 8.00
N THR A 138 -26.05 -4.59 7.32
CA THR A 138 -24.74 -4.82 7.93
C THR A 138 -23.72 -3.81 7.40
N ILE A 139 -22.96 -3.20 8.30
CA ILE A 139 -21.86 -2.30 7.97
C ILE A 139 -20.55 -2.99 8.36
N LEU A 140 -19.61 -3.05 7.40
CA LEU A 140 -18.23 -3.44 7.66
C LEU A 140 -17.39 -2.19 7.90
N ILE A 141 -16.72 -2.11 9.07
CA ILE A 141 -15.84 -1.01 9.45
C ILE A 141 -14.44 -1.58 9.71
N PHE A 142 -13.42 -1.07 9.00
CA PHE A 142 -12.05 -1.49 9.24
C PHE A 142 -11.07 -0.34 8.99
N GLY A 143 -10.02 -0.28 9.81
CA GLY A 143 -8.98 0.76 9.78
C GLY A 143 -7.61 0.26 9.31
N GLY A 144 -7.57 -0.88 8.62
CA GLY A 144 -6.32 -1.56 8.26
C GLY A 144 -5.79 -2.46 9.38
N SER A 145 -4.66 -3.13 9.15
CA SER A 145 -4.14 -4.21 10.03
C SER A 145 -3.87 -3.78 11.48
N LEU A 146 -3.54 -2.52 11.71
CA LEU A 146 -3.28 -1.97 13.05
C LEU A 146 -4.49 -1.27 13.67
N GLY A 147 -5.58 -1.15 12.91
CA GLY A 147 -6.71 -0.31 13.27
C GLY A 147 -6.45 1.18 13.01
N ALA A 148 -7.50 1.99 13.19
CA ALA A 148 -7.43 3.45 13.08
C ALA A 148 -8.17 4.09 14.24
N ARG A 149 -7.45 4.73 15.16
CA ARG A 149 -8.02 5.36 16.38
C ARG A 149 -9.16 6.32 16.09
N SER A 150 -9.03 7.15 15.05
CA SER A 150 -10.08 8.11 14.68
C SER A 150 -11.37 7.43 14.24
N ILE A 151 -11.26 6.33 13.47
CA ILE A 151 -12.40 5.51 13.06
C ILE A 151 -12.99 4.84 14.28
N ASN A 152 -12.19 4.20 15.12
CA ASN A 152 -12.65 3.52 16.33
C ASN A 152 -13.41 4.48 17.26
N HIS A 153 -12.88 5.68 17.50
CA HIS A 153 -13.57 6.68 18.31
C HIS A 153 -14.89 7.17 17.69
N ALA A 154 -14.93 7.30 16.36
CA ALA A 154 -16.16 7.68 15.67
C ALA A 154 -17.24 6.58 15.81
N VAL A 155 -16.85 5.32 15.65
CA VAL A 155 -17.78 4.18 15.81
C VAL A 155 -18.32 4.10 17.21
N VAL A 156 -17.46 4.19 18.25
CA VAL A 156 -17.88 4.16 19.66
C VAL A 156 -18.91 5.25 19.96
N LYS A 157 -18.72 6.46 19.45
CA LYS A 157 -19.65 7.58 19.65
C LYS A 157 -21.03 7.36 19.01
N HIS A 158 -21.14 6.43 18.07
CA HIS A 158 -22.36 6.22 17.29
C HIS A 158 -22.96 4.80 17.50
N ILE A 159 -22.52 4.06 18.52
CA ILE A 159 -23.05 2.71 18.81
C ILE A 159 -24.57 2.74 18.97
N ASP A 160 -25.11 3.69 19.76
CA ASP A 160 -26.55 3.84 19.98
C ASP A 160 -27.31 4.12 18.66
N PHE A 161 -26.69 4.78 17.72
CA PHE A 161 -27.30 5.00 16.41
C PHE A 161 -27.47 3.69 15.63
N PHE A 162 -26.47 2.82 15.66
CA PHE A 162 -26.55 1.52 14.98
C PHE A 162 -27.64 0.65 15.62
N GLU A 163 -27.69 0.61 16.94
CA GLU A 163 -28.70 -0.14 17.69
C GLU A 163 -30.12 0.35 17.38
N LYS A 164 -30.37 1.65 17.50
CA LYS A 164 -31.68 2.28 17.23
C LYS A 164 -32.19 2.05 15.81
N ASN A 165 -31.27 1.91 14.85
CA ASN A 165 -31.64 1.70 13.46
C ASN A 165 -31.54 0.23 13.02
N SER A 166 -31.38 -0.71 13.94
CA SER A 166 -31.26 -2.14 13.68
C SER A 166 -30.17 -2.45 12.64
N ILE A 167 -29.00 -1.83 12.78
CA ILE A 167 -27.84 -2.01 11.91
C ILE A 167 -26.82 -2.92 12.60
N GLN A 168 -26.47 -4.02 11.99
CA GLN A 168 -25.38 -4.89 12.43
C GLN A 168 -24.04 -4.31 12.02
N VAL A 169 -23.03 -4.43 12.88
CA VAL A 169 -21.69 -3.89 12.63
C VAL A 169 -20.66 -4.99 12.75
N LEU A 170 -19.93 -5.24 11.66
CA LEU A 170 -18.70 -6.01 11.68
C LEU A 170 -17.54 -5.03 11.76
N TRP A 171 -16.87 -5.01 12.91
CA TRP A 171 -15.88 -3.99 13.18
C TRP A 171 -14.52 -4.59 13.52
N GLN A 172 -13.51 -4.29 12.67
CA GLN A 172 -12.13 -4.63 12.93
C GLN A 172 -11.44 -3.43 13.59
N THR A 173 -11.20 -3.53 14.89
CA THR A 173 -10.62 -2.45 15.72
C THR A 173 -9.10 -2.35 15.60
N GLY A 174 -8.44 -3.44 15.21
CA GLY A 174 -6.99 -3.56 15.29
C GLY A 174 -6.50 -3.73 16.73
N THR A 175 -5.26 -3.33 16.97
CA THR A 175 -4.60 -3.40 18.30
C THR A 175 -4.52 -2.03 18.98
N SER A 176 -5.17 -1.01 18.44
CA SER A 176 -5.10 0.38 18.93
C SER A 176 -6.26 0.73 19.84
#